data_c53d9479fdde822528b5577b6b1493d0
#
_entry.id   c53d9479fdde822528b5577b6b1493d0
#
_cell.length_a   1.000
_cell.length_b   1.000
_cell.length_c   1.000
_cell.angle_alpha   90.00
_cell.angle_beta   90.00
_cell.angle_gamma   90.00
#
_symmetry.space_group_name_H-M   'P 1'
#
loop_
_entity.id
_entity.type
_entity.pdbx_description
1 polymer ?
#
loop_
_entity_poly.entity_id
_entity_poly.type
_entity_poly.pdbx_seq_one_letter_code
_entity_poly.pdbx_strand_id
1 'polypeptide(L)'
;MYNRLFVSRVILIFALILVIYTPNVLAESQPDPKPDELHKASKFTGLMENMKVLYDDNHVSAINVKSIDQFLYFDLIYSIKDTKLGNYDNVRVEFKNKDLADKYKDKYVDVFGANYYYQCYFSEKTNDINSHQTDKRKTCMYGGVTEHNGNHLDKYRSITVRVFEDGKNLLSFDVQTNKKKVTAQELDYLTRHYLVKNKKLYEFNNSPYETGYIKFIESENSFWYDMMPAPGDKFDQSKYLMMYNDNKLVDSKDVKIEVYLTT
;
A
#
# COMPACT_ATOMS: atom_id res chain seq x y z
N MET A 1 -60.36 1.46 12.87
CA MET A 1 -59.15 1.25 13.71
C MET A 1 -58.24 0.12 13.21
N TYR A 2 -58.75 -0.85 12.45
CA TYR A 2 -57.98 -2.01 11.94
C TYR A 2 -56.98 -1.66 10.80
N ASN A 3 -57.22 -0.65 9.98
CA ASN A 3 -56.35 -0.32 8.84
C ASN A 3 -55.00 0.31 9.21
N ARG A 4 -54.88 0.98 10.35
CA ARG A 4 -53.59 1.60 10.76
C ARG A 4 -52.55 0.60 11.27
N LEU A 5 -53.02 -0.47 11.92
CA LEU A 5 -52.14 -1.54 12.44
C LEU A 5 -51.59 -2.44 11.32
N PHE A 6 -52.37 -2.61 10.25
CA PHE A 6 -51.95 -3.43 9.09
C PHE A 6 -50.87 -2.72 8.26
N VAL A 7 -51.04 -1.43 8.00
CA VAL A 7 -50.06 -0.60 7.27
C VAL A 7 -48.72 -0.50 8.04
N SER A 8 -48.78 -0.34 9.38
CA SER A 8 -47.59 -0.28 10.22
C SER A 8 -46.79 -1.61 10.20
N ARG A 9 -47.46 -2.77 10.19
CA ARG A 9 -46.80 -4.06 10.12
C ARG A 9 -46.19 -4.35 8.73
N VAL A 10 -46.85 -3.92 7.66
CA VAL A 10 -46.34 -4.07 6.30
C VAL A 10 -45.12 -3.19 6.09
N ILE A 11 -45.09 -1.96 6.59
CA ILE A 11 -43.93 -1.06 6.52
C ILE A 11 -42.75 -1.63 7.32
N LEU A 12 -42.98 -2.24 8.49
CA LEU A 12 -41.94 -2.84 9.30
C LEU A 12 -41.30 -4.06 8.61
N ILE A 13 -42.11 -4.88 7.91
CA ILE A 13 -41.63 -6.04 7.15
C ILE A 13 -40.80 -5.57 5.94
N PHE A 14 -41.23 -4.51 5.22
CA PHE A 14 -40.44 -3.95 4.12
C PHE A 14 -39.15 -3.32 4.61
N ALA A 15 -39.12 -2.65 5.76
CA ALA A 15 -37.89 -2.11 6.35
C ALA A 15 -36.94 -3.23 6.80
N LEU A 16 -37.43 -4.36 7.33
CA LEU A 16 -36.59 -5.52 7.66
C LEU A 16 -36.04 -6.23 6.43
N ILE A 17 -36.78 -6.31 5.33
CA ILE A 17 -36.30 -6.90 4.08
C ILE A 17 -35.25 -6.03 3.43
N LEU A 18 -35.34 -4.70 3.51
CA LEU A 18 -34.32 -3.77 3.00
C LEU A 18 -32.99 -3.83 3.78
N VAL A 19 -33.02 -4.18 5.05
CA VAL A 19 -31.80 -4.35 5.86
C VAL A 19 -31.07 -5.68 5.53
N ILE A 20 -31.78 -6.67 4.99
CA ILE A 20 -31.21 -7.98 4.64
C ILE A 20 -30.58 -7.98 3.23
N TYR A 21 -30.97 -7.04 2.36
CA TYR A 21 -30.41 -6.82 1.03
C TYR A 21 -29.43 -5.63 1.00
N THR A 22 -28.46 -5.58 1.92
CA THR A 22 -27.19 -4.93 1.56
C THR A 22 -26.49 -5.91 0.63
N PRO A 23 -26.33 -5.61 -0.66
CA PRO A 23 -25.45 -6.44 -1.48
C PRO A 23 -24.10 -6.39 -0.78
N ASN A 24 -23.64 -7.53 -0.25
CA ASN A 24 -22.24 -7.71 -0.06
C ASN A 24 -21.63 -7.47 -1.46
N VAL A 25 -21.13 -6.27 -1.69
CA VAL A 25 -20.25 -6.04 -2.83
C VAL A 25 -19.02 -6.88 -2.50
N LEU A 26 -19.07 -8.14 -2.90
CA LEU A 26 -17.91 -8.99 -2.96
C LEU A 26 -16.93 -8.22 -3.84
N ALA A 27 -15.81 -7.85 -3.28
CA ALA A 27 -14.78 -7.21 -4.08
C ALA A 27 -14.48 -8.15 -5.24
N GLU A 28 -14.76 -7.69 -6.45
CA GLU A 28 -14.57 -8.50 -7.65
C GLU A 28 -13.08 -8.85 -7.77
N SER A 29 -12.79 -10.13 -7.97
CA SER A 29 -11.42 -10.59 -8.13
C SER A 29 -10.83 -9.97 -9.39
N GLN A 30 -9.72 -9.25 -9.26
CA GLN A 30 -9.01 -8.71 -10.41
C GLN A 30 -8.39 -9.87 -11.21
N PRO A 31 -8.67 -10.01 -12.50
CA PRO A 31 -8.04 -11.05 -13.33
C PRO A 31 -6.52 -10.84 -13.39
N ASP A 32 -5.79 -11.90 -13.65
CA ASP A 32 -4.34 -11.80 -13.85
C ASP A 32 -4.02 -10.89 -15.03
N PRO A 33 -2.94 -10.09 -14.96
CA PRO A 33 -2.59 -9.18 -16.03
C PRO A 33 -2.20 -9.95 -17.30
N LYS A 34 -2.60 -9.42 -18.44
CA LYS A 34 -2.05 -9.88 -19.72
C LYS A 34 -0.62 -9.35 -19.86
N PRO A 35 0.24 -10.02 -20.65
CA PRO A 35 1.62 -9.59 -20.85
C PRO A 35 1.77 -8.16 -21.37
N ASP A 36 0.82 -7.66 -22.15
CA ASP A 36 0.78 -6.30 -22.70
C ASP A 36 0.28 -5.23 -21.71
N GLU A 37 -0.29 -5.65 -20.58
CA GLU A 37 -0.71 -4.76 -19.49
C GLU A 37 0.43 -4.48 -18.50
N LEU A 38 1.51 -5.27 -18.52
CA LEU A 38 2.66 -5.10 -17.63
C LEU A 38 3.72 -4.17 -18.23
N HIS A 39 4.29 -3.34 -17.39
CA HIS A 39 5.45 -2.55 -17.77
C HIS A 39 6.69 -3.42 -17.89
N LYS A 40 7.61 -3.02 -18.77
CA LYS A 40 8.91 -3.66 -18.93
C LYS A 40 10.00 -2.93 -18.14
N ALA A 41 10.99 -3.68 -17.70
CA ALA A 41 12.18 -3.13 -17.08
C ALA A 41 12.81 -2.06 -17.99
N SER A 42 13.18 -0.95 -17.38
CA SER A 42 13.71 0.18 -18.13
C SER A 42 15.16 -0.07 -18.57
N LYS A 43 15.48 0.42 -19.77
CA LYS A 43 16.87 0.51 -20.25
C LYS A 43 17.63 1.71 -19.68
N PHE A 44 16.97 2.56 -18.91
CA PHE A 44 17.58 3.72 -18.26
C PHE A 44 18.03 3.36 -16.85
N THR A 45 19.35 3.47 -16.60
CA THR A 45 19.95 3.20 -15.29
C THR A 45 19.24 3.93 -14.17
N GLY A 46 18.97 5.23 -14.36
CA GLY A 46 18.35 6.07 -13.33
C GLY A 46 16.95 5.61 -12.91
N LEU A 47 16.15 5.02 -13.82
CA LEU A 47 14.87 4.45 -13.44
C LEU A 47 15.03 3.22 -12.54
N MET A 48 15.87 2.28 -12.97
CA MET A 48 16.04 1.01 -12.25
C MET A 48 16.73 1.22 -10.90
N GLU A 49 17.72 2.11 -10.83
CA GLU A 49 18.37 2.47 -9.55
C GLU A 49 17.40 3.17 -8.58
N ASN A 50 16.53 4.05 -9.07
CA ASN A 50 15.48 4.64 -8.24
C ASN A 50 14.48 3.61 -7.73
N MET A 51 14.08 2.62 -8.57
CA MET A 51 13.27 1.50 -8.14
C MET A 51 13.96 0.66 -7.08
N LYS A 52 15.26 0.36 -7.26
CA LYS A 52 16.07 -0.37 -6.28
C LYS A 52 16.09 0.37 -4.94
N VAL A 53 16.46 1.66 -4.94
CA VAL A 53 16.53 2.50 -3.73
C VAL A 53 15.18 2.56 -3.01
N LEU A 54 14.07 2.62 -3.75
CA LEU A 54 12.72 2.71 -3.18
C LEU A 54 12.38 1.50 -2.30
N TYR A 55 12.88 0.31 -2.63
CA TYR A 55 12.63 -0.94 -1.91
C TYR A 55 13.85 -1.50 -1.17
N ASP A 56 14.97 -0.78 -1.14
CA ASP A 56 16.17 -1.27 -0.46
C ASP A 56 16.12 -1.04 1.05
N ASP A 57 16.00 0.19 1.53
CA ASP A 57 15.84 0.49 2.97
C ASP A 57 15.04 1.79 3.18
N ASN A 58 14.38 2.29 2.14
CA ASN A 58 13.70 3.58 2.16
C ASN A 58 12.20 3.42 2.45
N HIS A 59 11.84 3.33 3.74
CA HIS A 59 10.44 3.28 4.17
C HIS A 59 10.20 4.08 5.43
N VAL A 60 8.98 4.55 5.58
CA VAL A 60 8.46 5.11 6.83
C VAL A 60 7.88 3.98 7.66
N SER A 61 8.19 3.96 8.95
CA SER A 61 7.61 3.02 9.90
C SER A 61 7.32 3.71 11.22
N ALA A 62 6.09 3.61 11.71
CA ALA A 62 5.71 4.11 13.02
C ALA A 62 4.58 3.29 13.62
N ILE A 63 4.59 3.13 14.94
CA ILE A 63 3.61 2.36 15.68
C ILE A 63 2.91 3.30 16.67
N ASN A 64 1.58 3.17 16.78
CA ASN A 64 0.76 3.88 17.76
C ASN A 64 0.87 5.41 17.65
N VAL A 65 0.80 5.93 16.44
CA VAL A 65 0.82 7.38 16.17
C VAL A 65 -0.57 7.90 15.87
N LYS A 66 -0.75 9.22 16.08
CA LYS A 66 -1.98 9.93 15.76
C LYS A 66 -1.70 11.06 14.79
N SER A 67 -2.64 11.35 13.88
CA SER A 67 -2.51 12.49 12.98
C SER A 67 -2.46 13.80 13.78
N ILE A 68 -1.58 14.70 13.36
CA ILE A 68 -1.37 16.00 14.01
C ILE A 68 -1.95 17.14 13.19
N ASP A 69 -2.15 16.92 11.89
CA ASP A 69 -2.62 17.93 10.95
C ASP A 69 -3.19 17.27 9.69
N GLN A 70 -3.78 18.07 8.80
CA GLN A 70 -4.31 17.72 7.50
C GLN A 70 -4.05 18.88 6.52
N PHE A 71 -3.48 18.61 5.36
CA PHE A 71 -3.22 19.61 4.34
C PHE A 71 -4.33 19.64 3.28
N LEU A 72 -4.69 18.48 2.73
CA LEU A 72 -5.80 18.31 1.79
C LEU A 72 -6.89 17.44 2.42
N TYR A 73 -8.10 17.48 1.87
CA TYR A 73 -9.22 16.69 2.41
C TYR A 73 -9.03 15.17 2.34
N PHE A 74 -8.03 14.67 1.59
CA PHE A 74 -7.73 13.27 1.39
C PHE A 74 -6.37 12.85 1.97
N ASP A 75 -5.73 13.67 2.80
CA ASP A 75 -4.48 13.31 3.46
C ASP A 75 -4.54 13.46 4.98
N LEU A 76 -3.51 12.92 5.65
CA LEU A 76 -3.26 13.12 7.08
C LEU A 76 -1.76 13.30 7.29
N ILE A 77 -1.39 14.16 8.23
CA ILE A 77 -0.01 14.43 8.60
C ILE A 77 0.28 13.79 9.96
N TYR A 78 1.35 13.01 10.02
CA TYR A 78 1.84 12.35 11.24
C TYR A 78 3.21 12.87 11.62
N SER A 79 3.46 13.05 12.92
CA SER A 79 4.82 13.25 13.44
C SER A 79 5.46 11.88 13.64
N ILE A 80 6.44 11.55 12.81
CA ILE A 80 7.14 10.27 12.83
C ILE A 80 8.63 10.54 12.94
N LYS A 81 9.22 10.10 14.04
CA LYS A 81 10.66 10.18 14.24
C LYS A 81 11.29 8.86 13.80
N ASP A 82 11.84 8.83 12.60
CA ASP A 82 12.63 7.71 12.15
C ASP A 82 14.10 7.92 12.52
N THR A 83 14.63 6.98 13.27
CA THR A 83 16.03 7.01 13.74
C THR A 83 17.00 6.34 12.78
N LYS A 84 16.53 5.58 11.78
CA LYS A 84 17.41 4.78 10.89
C LYS A 84 17.91 5.55 9.67
N LEU A 85 17.05 6.36 9.03
CA LEU A 85 17.36 7.08 7.79
C LEU A 85 17.47 8.59 7.98
N GLY A 86 17.42 9.07 9.20
CA GLY A 86 17.49 10.48 9.56
C GLY A 86 16.11 11.12 9.58
N ASN A 87 15.60 11.28 10.75
CA ASN A 87 14.52 12.09 11.29
C ASN A 87 13.55 12.71 10.27
N TYR A 88 12.41 12.07 10.04
CA TYR A 88 11.26 12.73 9.49
C TYR A 88 10.39 13.25 10.62
N ASP A 89 10.33 14.57 10.78
CA ASP A 89 9.43 15.14 11.76
C ASP A 89 7.97 15.13 11.30
N ASN A 90 7.74 15.11 9.98
CA ASN A 90 6.40 15.08 9.41
C ASN A 90 6.34 14.17 8.18
N VAL A 91 5.38 13.27 8.21
CA VAL A 91 5.01 12.40 7.09
C VAL A 91 3.59 12.71 6.68
N ARG A 92 3.39 13.12 5.43
CA ARG A 92 2.07 13.27 4.82
C ARG A 92 1.67 11.98 4.15
N VAL A 93 0.57 11.39 4.61
CA VAL A 93 -0.02 10.19 4.03
C VAL A 93 -1.22 10.59 3.20
N GLU A 94 -1.17 10.31 1.90
CA GLU A 94 -2.26 10.58 0.96
C GLU A 94 -3.11 9.33 0.74
N PHE A 95 -4.42 9.52 0.70
CA PHE A 95 -5.41 8.48 0.43
C PHE A 95 -6.14 8.76 -0.89
N LYS A 96 -6.77 7.75 -1.45
CA LYS A 96 -7.56 7.85 -2.67
C LYS A 96 -8.71 8.87 -2.56
N ASN A 97 -9.28 9.03 -1.36
CA ASN A 97 -10.43 9.89 -1.13
C ASN A 97 -10.52 10.34 0.33
N LYS A 98 -11.46 11.28 0.56
CA LYS A 98 -11.76 11.84 1.87
C LYS A 98 -12.23 10.79 2.89
N ASP A 99 -13.02 9.81 2.49
CA ASP A 99 -13.60 8.81 3.40
C ASP A 99 -12.51 7.96 4.06
N LEU A 100 -11.46 7.64 3.31
CA LEU A 100 -10.28 6.95 3.86
C LEU A 100 -9.51 7.85 4.83
N ALA A 101 -9.31 9.12 4.52
CA ALA A 101 -8.67 10.06 5.43
C ALA A 101 -9.49 10.20 6.72
N ASP A 102 -10.80 10.43 6.62
CA ASP A 102 -11.71 10.55 7.78
C ASP A 102 -11.73 9.28 8.63
N LYS A 103 -11.63 8.10 8.00
CA LYS A 103 -11.56 6.82 8.72
C LYS A 103 -10.42 6.75 9.71
N TYR A 104 -9.25 7.32 9.38
CA TYR A 104 -8.04 7.25 10.21
C TYR A 104 -7.75 8.54 10.99
N LYS A 105 -8.44 9.63 10.66
CA LYS A 105 -8.29 10.91 11.36
C LYS A 105 -8.57 10.74 12.85
N ASP A 106 -7.73 11.32 13.68
CA ASP A 106 -7.83 11.30 15.13
C ASP A 106 -7.76 9.92 15.80
N LYS A 107 -7.46 8.86 15.05
CA LYS A 107 -7.25 7.51 15.59
C LYS A 107 -5.78 7.23 15.84
N TYR A 108 -5.51 6.30 16.74
CA TYR A 108 -4.20 5.69 16.90
C TYR A 108 -4.01 4.64 15.79
N VAL A 109 -2.93 4.80 15.04
CA VAL A 109 -2.63 3.98 13.86
C VAL A 109 -1.18 3.52 13.85
N ASP A 110 -0.91 2.48 13.07
CA ASP A 110 0.43 2.12 12.65
C ASP A 110 0.60 2.53 11.19
N VAL A 111 1.75 3.11 10.87
CA VAL A 111 2.09 3.60 9.54
C VAL A 111 3.29 2.81 9.03
N PHE A 112 3.20 2.28 7.81
CA PHE A 112 4.31 1.61 7.14
C PHE A 112 4.18 1.77 5.63
N GLY A 113 5.25 2.24 4.95
CA GLY A 113 5.25 2.29 3.50
C GLY A 113 6.45 2.96 2.88
N ALA A 114 6.63 2.72 1.59
CA ALA A 114 7.59 3.43 0.78
C ALA A 114 7.23 4.92 0.69
N ASN A 115 8.24 5.77 0.72
CA ASN A 115 8.05 7.22 0.76
C ASN A 115 8.74 7.92 -0.40
N TYR A 116 8.34 9.16 -0.66
CA TYR A 116 8.90 10.02 -1.70
C TYR A 116 9.06 11.46 -1.22
N TYR A 117 9.99 12.18 -1.84
CA TYR A 117 10.31 13.57 -1.49
C TYR A 117 9.97 14.54 -2.61
N TYR A 118 10.23 14.15 -3.84
CA TYR A 118 9.94 14.99 -4.98
C TYR A 118 8.43 15.19 -5.14
N GLN A 119 8.00 16.45 -5.28
CA GLN A 119 6.58 16.81 -5.30
C GLN A 119 5.80 16.52 -4.01
N CYS A 120 6.49 16.39 -2.88
CA CYS A 120 5.88 16.25 -1.57
C CYS A 120 5.61 17.62 -0.94
N TYR A 121 4.36 18.08 -0.90
CA TYR A 121 3.94 19.40 -0.43
C TYR A 121 3.20 19.29 0.91
N PHE A 122 3.39 20.30 1.81
CA PHE A 122 2.77 20.35 3.15
C PHE A 122 1.93 21.60 3.40
N SER A 123 1.95 22.62 2.53
CA SER A 123 1.09 23.80 2.57
C SER A 123 1.17 24.56 1.26
N GLU A 124 0.12 25.33 0.95
CA GLU A 124 0.08 26.22 -0.23
C GLU A 124 1.17 27.31 -0.21
N LYS A 125 1.67 27.65 0.99
CA LYS A 125 2.68 28.72 1.18
C LYS A 125 4.11 28.27 0.98
N THR A 126 4.37 26.98 0.90
CA THR A 126 5.71 26.44 0.70
C THR A 126 5.92 26.00 -0.75
N ASN A 127 5.99 26.98 -1.67
CA ASN A 127 6.68 26.81 -2.96
C ASN A 127 8.19 26.60 -2.78
N ASP A 128 8.63 26.29 -1.57
CA ASP A 128 10.03 26.01 -1.25
C ASP A 128 10.39 24.58 -1.64
N ILE A 129 10.57 24.42 -2.96
CA ILE A 129 11.29 23.29 -3.56
C ILE A 129 12.71 23.17 -2.96
N ASN A 130 13.19 24.21 -2.30
CA ASN A 130 14.51 24.31 -1.68
C ASN A 130 14.52 24.21 -0.16
N SER A 131 13.50 23.70 0.50
CA SER A 131 13.51 23.51 1.96
C SER A 131 14.46 22.37 2.40
N HIS A 132 15.61 22.22 1.76
CA HIS A 132 16.73 21.42 2.26
C HIS A 132 17.38 22.02 3.53
N GLN A 133 16.86 23.13 4.05
CA GLN A 133 17.52 23.92 5.09
C GLN A 133 16.75 24.13 6.40
N THR A 134 15.64 23.43 6.62
CA THR A 134 15.08 23.43 7.97
C THR A 134 15.28 22.06 8.61
N ASP A 135 15.62 22.03 9.91
CA ASP A 135 15.91 20.84 10.73
C ASP A 135 14.79 19.76 10.77
N LYS A 136 13.75 19.92 9.96
CA LYS A 136 12.58 19.04 9.92
C LYS A 136 12.44 18.45 8.53
N ARG A 137 12.89 17.20 8.38
CA ARG A 137 12.70 16.46 7.13
C ARG A 137 11.21 16.12 6.94
N LYS A 138 10.68 16.44 5.77
CA LYS A 138 9.32 16.17 5.35
C LYS A 138 9.34 15.11 4.25
N THR A 139 8.44 14.15 4.33
CA THR A 139 8.26 13.16 3.27
C THR A 139 6.79 12.84 3.08
N CYS A 140 6.43 12.30 1.93
CA CYS A 140 5.09 11.87 1.59
C CYS A 140 5.07 10.37 1.31
N MET A 141 3.91 9.78 1.52
CA MET A 141 3.60 8.40 1.12
C MET A 141 2.13 8.27 0.77
N TYR A 142 1.75 7.19 0.13
CA TYR A 142 0.37 6.85 -0.15
C TYR A 142 -0.07 5.68 0.71
N GLY A 143 -1.23 5.79 1.38
CA GLY A 143 -1.78 4.72 2.21
C GLY A 143 -0.79 4.19 3.27
N GLY A 144 -0.77 2.88 3.47
CA GLY A 144 0.15 2.24 4.44
C GLY A 144 -0.28 2.40 5.90
N VAL A 145 -1.56 2.64 6.16
CA VAL A 145 -2.11 2.92 7.49
C VAL A 145 -3.03 1.80 7.96
N THR A 146 -2.81 1.31 9.16
CA THR A 146 -3.69 0.35 9.85
C THR A 146 -4.12 0.90 11.21
N GLU A 147 -5.32 0.55 11.67
CA GLU A 147 -5.71 0.86 13.05
C GLU A 147 -4.77 0.14 14.02
N HIS A 148 -4.33 0.83 15.07
CA HIS A 148 -3.44 0.23 16.08
C HIS A 148 -4.22 -0.67 17.04
N ASN A 149 -5.34 -0.14 17.59
CA ASN A 149 -6.09 -0.80 18.64
C ASN A 149 -6.77 -2.08 18.15
N GLY A 150 -6.49 -3.19 18.83
CA GLY A 150 -7.10 -4.50 18.54
C GLY A 150 -6.55 -5.21 17.29
N ASN A 151 -5.60 -4.60 16.58
CA ASN A 151 -5.02 -5.13 15.34
C ASN A 151 -3.75 -5.98 15.56
N HIS A 152 -3.12 -5.89 16.72
CA HIS A 152 -1.89 -6.60 17.01
C HIS A 152 -2.11 -8.07 17.37
N LEU A 153 -1.14 -8.89 17.03
CA LEU A 153 -0.98 -10.30 17.40
C LEU A 153 0.08 -10.42 18.50
N ASP A 154 -0.08 -11.40 19.38
CA ASP A 154 0.91 -11.69 20.44
C ASP A 154 2.24 -12.20 19.88
N LYS A 155 2.20 -12.80 18.70
CA LYS A 155 3.37 -13.33 17.98
C LYS A 155 3.32 -12.91 16.51
N TYR A 156 4.50 -12.76 15.92
CA TYR A 156 4.61 -12.56 14.48
C TYR A 156 4.03 -13.76 13.72
N ARG A 157 3.34 -13.45 12.64
CA ARG A 157 2.81 -14.41 11.68
C ARG A 157 3.67 -14.39 10.43
N SER A 158 4.11 -15.57 10.00
CA SER A 158 4.76 -15.77 8.72
C SER A 158 3.71 -15.89 7.62
N ILE A 159 3.93 -15.17 6.53
CA ILE A 159 3.14 -15.23 5.30
C ILE A 159 4.08 -15.69 4.20
N THR A 160 3.80 -16.85 3.63
CA THR A 160 4.67 -17.42 2.60
C THR A 160 4.46 -16.72 1.27
N VAL A 161 5.56 -16.24 0.70
CA VAL A 161 5.65 -15.71 -0.66
C VAL A 161 6.17 -16.80 -1.59
N ARG A 162 5.46 -17.04 -2.69
CA ARG A 162 5.90 -17.93 -3.77
C ARG A 162 6.36 -17.10 -4.95
N VAL A 163 7.52 -17.40 -5.50
CA VAL A 163 8.07 -16.70 -6.66
C VAL A 163 8.12 -17.63 -7.84
N PHE A 164 7.54 -17.22 -8.94
CA PHE A 164 7.55 -17.91 -10.21
C PHE A 164 8.38 -17.11 -11.22
N GLU A 165 9.21 -17.81 -11.98
CA GLU A 165 10.00 -17.27 -13.09
C GLU A 165 9.63 -18.04 -14.34
N ASP A 166 9.17 -17.35 -15.37
CA ASP A 166 8.67 -17.94 -16.64
C ASP A 166 7.69 -19.11 -16.39
N GLY A 167 6.78 -18.93 -15.43
CA GLY A 167 5.77 -19.93 -15.05
C GLY A 167 6.25 -21.10 -14.21
N LYS A 168 7.54 -21.15 -13.85
CA LYS A 168 8.12 -22.20 -12.99
C LYS A 168 8.35 -21.66 -11.59
N ASN A 169 8.11 -22.49 -10.57
CA ASN A 169 8.44 -22.13 -9.19
C ASN A 169 9.95 -21.95 -9.04
N LEU A 170 10.38 -20.72 -8.73
CA LEU A 170 11.78 -20.39 -8.51
C LEU A 170 12.20 -20.59 -7.07
N LEU A 171 11.41 -20.07 -6.12
CA LEU A 171 11.67 -20.14 -4.68
C LEU A 171 10.43 -19.78 -3.86
N SER A 172 10.53 -20.05 -2.56
CA SER A 172 9.58 -19.52 -1.58
C SER A 172 10.33 -18.96 -0.37
N PHE A 173 9.78 -17.91 0.24
CA PHE A 173 10.28 -17.32 1.48
C PHE A 173 9.13 -16.75 2.29
N ASP A 174 9.39 -16.36 3.54
CA ASP A 174 8.38 -15.79 4.40
C ASP A 174 8.62 -14.31 4.66
N VAL A 175 7.55 -13.52 4.61
CA VAL A 175 7.50 -12.20 5.20
C VAL A 175 6.72 -12.26 6.52
N GLN A 176 7.02 -11.37 7.46
CA GLN A 176 6.45 -11.45 8.80
C GLN A 176 5.68 -10.16 9.15
N THR A 177 4.55 -10.33 9.82
CA THR A 177 3.79 -9.23 10.40
C THR A 177 3.23 -9.63 11.77
N ASN A 178 3.09 -8.66 12.68
CA ASN A 178 2.39 -8.83 13.94
C ASN A 178 0.97 -8.23 13.90
N LYS A 179 0.45 -7.91 12.71
CA LYS A 179 -0.87 -7.32 12.50
C LYS A 179 -1.88 -8.36 12.04
N LYS A 180 -3.13 -8.26 12.51
CA LYS A 180 -4.26 -9.06 12.01
C LYS A 180 -4.66 -8.59 10.61
N LYS A 181 -4.87 -7.29 10.45
CA LYS A 181 -5.05 -6.61 9.16
C LYS A 181 -3.78 -5.85 8.84
N VAL A 182 -3.18 -6.13 7.70
CA VAL A 182 -1.94 -5.51 7.22
C VAL A 182 -2.19 -4.86 5.87
N THR A 183 -1.51 -3.78 5.55
CA THR A 183 -1.64 -3.17 4.23
C THR A 183 -0.94 -4.00 3.17
N ALA A 184 -1.54 -4.07 1.99
CA ALA A 184 -0.88 -4.71 0.84
C ALA A 184 0.47 -4.05 0.53
N GLN A 185 0.59 -2.73 0.74
CA GLN A 185 1.85 -2.00 0.61
C GLN A 185 2.96 -2.52 1.54
N GLU A 186 2.64 -2.79 2.81
CA GLU A 186 3.62 -3.34 3.77
C GLU A 186 4.15 -4.69 3.29
N LEU A 187 3.26 -5.58 2.87
CA LEU A 187 3.63 -6.90 2.37
C LEU A 187 4.36 -6.84 1.02
N ASP A 188 3.95 -5.95 0.12
CA ASP A 188 4.63 -5.72 -1.16
C ASP A 188 6.04 -5.17 -0.93
N TYR A 189 6.18 -4.16 -0.05
CA TYR A 189 7.48 -3.63 0.32
C TYR A 189 8.42 -4.72 0.85
N LEU A 190 7.98 -5.50 1.82
CA LEU A 190 8.79 -6.57 2.41
C LEU A 190 9.17 -7.64 1.38
N THR A 191 8.25 -7.96 0.48
CA THR A 191 8.49 -8.91 -0.61
C THR A 191 9.54 -8.40 -1.59
N ARG A 192 9.38 -7.18 -2.10
CA ARG A 192 10.35 -6.58 -3.03
C ARG A 192 11.69 -6.33 -2.38
N HIS A 193 11.72 -5.91 -1.12
CA HIS A 193 12.95 -5.75 -0.36
C HIS A 193 13.76 -7.05 -0.34
N TYR A 194 13.10 -8.18 -0.05
CA TYR A 194 13.76 -9.49 -0.11
C TYR A 194 14.31 -9.79 -1.50
N LEU A 195 13.54 -9.52 -2.57
CA LEU A 195 13.95 -9.79 -3.95
C LEU A 195 15.09 -8.86 -4.41
N VAL A 196 15.08 -7.60 -3.98
CA VAL A 196 16.19 -6.65 -4.23
C VAL A 196 17.48 -7.17 -3.60
N LYS A 197 17.45 -7.58 -2.34
CA LYS A 197 18.63 -8.05 -1.61
C LYS A 197 19.14 -9.40 -2.10
N ASN A 198 18.27 -10.32 -2.49
CA ASN A 198 18.62 -11.71 -2.72
C ASN A 198 18.54 -12.17 -4.19
N LYS A 199 17.83 -11.42 -5.03
CA LYS A 199 17.54 -11.81 -6.43
C LYS A 199 17.86 -10.73 -7.45
N LYS A 200 18.53 -9.66 -7.04
CA LYS A 200 18.94 -8.56 -7.93
C LYS A 200 17.78 -7.87 -8.64
N LEU A 201 16.57 -7.93 -8.05
CA LEU A 201 15.42 -7.22 -8.59
C LEU A 201 15.79 -5.73 -8.70
N TYR A 202 15.58 -5.14 -9.88
CA TYR A 202 15.94 -3.74 -10.22
C TYR A 202 17.43 -3.43 -10.35
N GLU A 203 18.34 -4.40 -10.24
CA GLU A 203 19.76 -4.14 -10.44
C GLU A 203 20.05 -3.91 -11.92
N PHE A 204 20.36 -2.67 -12.30
CA PHE A 204 20.56 -2.30 -13.69
C PHE A 204 21.66 -3.15 -14.35
N ASN A 205 21.40 -3.66 -15.56
CA ASN A 205 22.23 -4.58 -16.33
C ASN A 205 22.52 -5.95 -15.67
N ASN A 206 22.12 -6.18 -14.43
CA ASN A 206 22.34 -7.45 -13.73
C ASN A 206 21.04 -8.14 -13.32
N SER A 207 19.90 -7.44 -13.39
CA SER A 207 18.59 -8.06 -13.21
C SER A 207 18.25 -8.87 -14.45
N PRO A 208 17.89 -10.15 -14.32
CA PRO A 208 17.43 -10.95 -15.45
C PRO A 208 15.98 -10.63 -15.85
N TYR A 209 15.23 -9.87 -15.03
CA TYR A 209 13.78 -9.76 -15.13
C TYR A 209 13.35 -8.61 -16.04
N GLU A 210 12.55 -8.92 -17.09
CA GLU A 210 11.95 -7.93 -17.99
C GLU A 210 10.63 -7.39 -17.47
N THR A 211 9.75 -8.26 -16.95
CA THR A 211 8.45 -7.87 -16.40
C THR A 211 8.21 -8.56 -15.06
N GLY A 212 7.23 -8.10 -14.31
CA GLY A 212 6.81 -8.78 -13.10
C GLY A 212 5.61 -8.13 -12.44
N TYR A 213 4.84 -8.95 -11.72
CA TYR A 213 3.77 -8.48 -10.85
C TYR A 213 3.73 -9.29 -9.57
N ILE A 214 3.22 -8.65 -8.52
CA ILE A 214 2.93 -9.28 -7.24
C ILE A 214 1.43 -9.41 -7.06
N LYS A 215 0.95 -10.60 -6.74
CA LYS A 215 -0.45 -10.94 -6.58
C LYS A 215 -0.75 -11.28 -5.13
N PHE A 216 -1.82 -10.71 -4.62
CA PHE A 216 -2.40 -10.98 -3.32
C PHE A 216 -3.69 -11.75 -3.50
N ILE A 217 -3.85 -12.86 -2.77
CA ILE A 217 -5.00 -13.76 -2.89
C ILE A 217 -5.60 -13.93 -1.49
N GLU A 218 -6.86 -13.52 -1.32
CA GLU A 218 -7.66 -13.74 -0.10
C GLU A 218 -8.92 -14.51 -0.47
N SER A 219 -9.01 -15.78 -0.08
CA SER A 219 -10.13 -16.66 -0.43
C SER A 219 -10.38 -16.68 -1.94
N GLU A 220 -11.49 -16.11 -2.41
CA GLU A 220 -11.86 -16.03 -3.84
C GLU A 220 -11.45 -14.70 -4.50
N ASN A 221 -10.94 -13.74 -3.72
CA ASN A 221 -10.57 -12.41 -4.22
C ASN A 221 -9.08 -12.34 -4.48
N SER A 222 -8.70 -11.72 -5.57
CA SER A 222 -7.31 -11.43 -5.86
C SER A 222 -7.14 -10.06 -6.50
N PHE A 223 -5.98 -9.46 -6.27
CA PHE A 223 -5.53 -8.23 -6.94
C PHE A 223 -4.01 -8.28 -7.08
N TRP A 224 -3.48 -7.40 -7.91
CA TRP A 224 -2.04 -7.40 -8.19
C TRP A 224 -1.51 -5.96 -8.36
N TYR A 225 -0.20 -5.81 -8.19
CA TYR A 225 0.54 -4.60 -8.50
C TYR A 225 1.65 -4.91 -9.49
N ASP A 226 1.81 -4.01 -10.48
CA ASP A 226 2.94 -4.07 -11.41
C ASP A 226 4.24 -3.77 -10.66
N MET A 227 5.26 -4.56 -10.92
CA MET A 227 6.55 -4.40 -10.26
C MET A 227 7.51 -3.49 -11.05
N MET A 228 7.25 -3.23 -12.32
CA MET A 228 8.13 -2.40 -13.15
C MET A 228 7.61 -0.97 -13.27
N PRO A 229 8.50 0.02 -13.45
CA PRO A 229 8.11 1.40 -13.61
C PRO A 229 7.44 1.64 -14.97
N ALA A 230 6.54 2.63 -15.04
CA ALA A 230 6.02 3.07 -16.31
C ALA A 230 7.16 3.50 -17.27
N PRO A 231 7.03 3.28 -18.60
CA PRO A 231 8.06 3.63 -19.56
C PRO A 231 8.32 5.14 -19.56
N GLY A 232 9.60 5.51 -19.72
CA GLY A 232 10.04 6.90 -19.76
C GLY A 232 11.53 7.03 -19.48
N ASP A 233 12.04 8.25 -19.47
CA ASP A 233 13.42 8.58 -19.16
C ASP A 233 13.61 9.10 -17.71
N LYS A 234 12.51 9.35 -17.02
CA LYS A 234 12.48 9.86 -15.64
C LYS A 234 11.55 9.01 -14.78
N PHE A 235 12.03 8.67 -13.60
CA PHE A 235 11.23 7.97 -12.61
C PHE A 235 10.47 8.96 -11.72
N ASP A 236 9.16 8.95 -11.82
CA ASP A 236 8.27 9.68 -10.93
C ASP A 236 7.83 8.76 -9.78
N GLN A 237 8.51 8.87 -8.63
CA GLN A 237 8.23 8.08 -7.44
C GLN A 237 6.78 8.28 -6.95
N SER A 238 6.31 9.53 -6.95
CA SER A 238 4.95 9.85 -6.50
C SER A 238 3.93 9.12 -7.36
N LYS A 239 4.04 9.22 -8.69
CA LYS A 239 3.13 8.56 -9.62
C LYS A 239 3.17 7.04 -9.49
N TYR A 240 4.36 6.47 -9.32
CA TYR A 240 4.53 5.03 -9.15
C TYR A 240 3.88 4.52 -7.85
N LEU A 241 4.13 5.19 -6.73
CA LEU A 241 3.60 4.81 -5.42
C LEU A 241 2.10 5.06 -5.27
N MET A 242 1.49 5.84 -6.17
CA MET A 242 0.06 6.14 -6.13
C MET A 242 -0.84 4.89 -6.15
N MET A 243 -0.32 3.73 -6.60
CA MET A 243 -1.03 2.46 -6.56
C MET A 243 -1.45 2.04 -5.14
N TYR A 244 -0.82 2.59 -4.09
CA TYR A 244 -1.15 2.29 -2.70
C TYR A 244 -2.16 3.26 -2.07
N ASN A 245 -2.66 4.26 -2.82
CA ASN A 245 -3.52 5.30 -2.25
C ASN A 245 -4.89 4.79 -1.76
N ASP A 246 -5.34 3.62 -2.23
CA ASP A 246 -6.56 2.96 -1.76
C ASP A 246 -6.42 2.34 -0.36
N ASN A 247 -5.21 2.34 0.19
CA ASN A 247 -4.87 1.78 1.48
C ASN A 247 -5.40 0.35 1.66
N LYS A 248 -5.23 -0.49 0.65
CA LYS A 248 -5.74 -1.86 0.62
C LYS A 248 -5.29 -2.67 1.82
N LEU A 249 -6.24 -3.19 2.59
CA LEU A 249 -5.99 -4.05 3.74
C LEU A 249 -6.26 -5.50 3.39
N VAL A 250 -5.41 -6.40 3.87
CA VAL A 250 -5.57 -7.85 3.76
C VAL A 250 -5.52 -8.50 5.15
N ASP A 251 -6.18 -9.65 5.29
CA ASP A 251 -6.09 -10.45 6.51
C ASP A 251 -4.80 -11.26 6.51
N SER A 252 -3.94 -11.02 7.49
CA SER A 252 -2.66 -11.71 7.57
C SER A 252 -2.79 -13.24 7.76
N LYS A 253 -3.98 -13.72 8.17
CA LYS A 253 -4.26 -15.14 8.34
C LYS A 253 -4.53 -15.84 7.01
N ASP A 254 -5.21 -15.14 6.10
CA ASP A 254 -5.80 -15.75 4.91
C ASP A 254 -5.07 -15.37 3.61
N VAL A 255 -4.28 -14.28 3.63
CA VAL A 255 -3.57 -13.81 2.45
C VAL A 255 -2.47 -14.77 2.01
N LYS A 256 -2.41 -15.02 0.70
CA LYS A 256 -1.29 -15.68 0.01
C LYS A 256 -0.66 -14.67 -0.94
N ILE A 257 0.66 -14.72 -1.08
CA ILE A 257 1.41 -13.82 -1.94
C ILE A 257 2.13 -14.64 -3.00
N GLU A 258 1.92 -14.26 -4.25
CA GLU A 258 2.59 -14.84 -5.40
C GLU A 258 3.26 -13.73 -6.22
N VAL A 259 4.50 -13.98 -6.62
CA VAL A 259 5.28 -13.07 -7.47
C VAL A 259 5.54 -13.80 -8.79
N TYR A 260 5.25 -13.14 -9.88
CA TYR A 260 5.48 -13.64 -11.22
C TYR A 260 6.48 -12.74 -11.94
N LEU A 261 7.59 -13.31 -12.34
CA LEU A 261 8.69 -12.63 -13.02
C LEU A 261 8.91 -13.29 -14.38
N THR A 262 9.26 -12.48 -15.37
CA THR A 262 9.68 -12.97 -16.71
C THR A 262 11.08 -12.47 -17.03
N THR A 263 11.85 -13.26 -17.74
CA THR A 263 13.23 -12.96 -18.15
C THR A 263 13.34 -12.71 -19.65
#